data_477c0d59374f8b08f7c3f3e8376b1c05
#
_entry.id   477c0d59374f8b08f7c3f3e8376b1c05
#
_cell.length_a   1.000
_cell.length_b   1.000
_cell.length_c   1.000
_cell.angle_alpha   90.00
_cell.angle_beta   90.00
_cell.angle_gamma   90.00
#
_symmetry.space_group_name_H-M   'P 1'
#
loop_
_entity.id
_entity.type
_entity.pdbx_description
1 polymer ?
#
loop_
_entity_poly.entity_id
_entity_poly.type
_entity_poly.pdbx_seq_one_letter_code
_entity_poly.pdbx_strand_id
1 'polypeptide(L)'
;MKIGFVLPCYNEFENIFILIKQIKKIFNNHLIVIVDDSSTNEIKDKIIKYKKIKYFKRKAKSGRGSAVLFGMKKILQDSKIDLIVEMDTDLSSHPKELPKNIKYFKRKKLDLLVMSRYLKGSKIKNWPLKRRLFSFLSNKLAKFLLRVNVSDYTMGYRIYSRSATKHVINNCGKIGDGFIVLSEILAELNLNKF
;
A
#
# COMPACT_ATOMS: atom_id res chain seq x y z
N MET A 1 -9.71 12.21 -12.57
CA MET A 1 -8.94 11.09 -12.06
C MET A 1 -9.60 10.57 -10.78
N LYS A 2 -9.84 9.28 -10.71
CA LYS A 2 -10.36 8.60 -9.53
C LYS A 2 -9.30 7.69 -8.93
N ILE A 3 -9.08 7.78 -7.62
CA ILE A 3 -8.03 7.05 -6.91
C ILE A 3 -8.65 5.98 -6.03
N GLY A 4 -8.14 4.75 -6.11
CA GLY A 4 -8.45 3.67 -5.20
C GLY A 4 -7.40 3.59 -4.10
N PHE A 5 -7.82 3.60 -2.84
CA PHE A 5 -6.94 3.38 -1.68
C PHE A 5 -7.16 1.99 -1.14
N VAL A 6 -6.11 1.19 -1.02
CA VAL A 6 -6.12 -0.09 -0.30
C VAL A 6 -5.45 0.07 1.05
N LEU A 7 -6.19 -0.22 2.11
CA LEU A 7 -5.80 -0.06 3.50
C LEU A 7 -5.90 -1.41 4.22
N PRO A 8 -4.81 -2.18 4.30
CA PRO A 8 -4.76 -3.36 5.14
C PRO A 8 -4.80 -2.93 6.61
N CYS A 9 -5.69 -3.52 7.39
CA CYS A 9 -5.92 -3.16 8.79
C CYS A 9 -5.81 -4.40 9.69
N TYR A 10 -5.12 -4.24 10.83
CA TYR A 10 -5.05 -5.23 11.88
C TYR A 10 -4.88 -4.55 13.23
N ASN A 11 -5.95 -4.51 14.03
CA ASN A 11 -6.01 -3.88 15.35
C ASN A 11 -5.66 -2.37 15.34
N GLU A 12 -6.04 -1.64 14.28
CA GLU A 12 -5.74 -0.21 14.10
C GLU A 12 -7.03 0.62 14.11
N PHE A 13 -7.89 0.38 15.09
CA PHE A 13 -9.23 0.95 15.17
C PHE A 13 -9.25 2.47 15.15
N GLU A 14 -8.47 3.14 15.99
CA GLU A 14 -8.45 4.61 16.04
C GLU A 14 -7.74 5.22 14.82
N ASN A 15 -6.61 4.64 14.44
CA ASN A 15 -5.76 5.14 13.38
C ASN A 15 -6.45 5.12 12.02
N ILE A 16 -7.26 4.09 11.73
CA ILE A 16 -7.98 3.99 10.46
C ILE A 16 -8.92 5.17 10.23
N PHE A 17 -9.63 5.66 11.25
CA PHE A 17 -10.54 6.80 11.11
C PHE A 17 -9.79 8.12 10.92
N ILE A 18 -8.62 8.28 11.57
CA ILE A 18 -7.74 9.43 11.36
C ILE A 18 -7.27 9.44 9.90
N LEU A 19 -6.78 8.30 9.41
CA LEU A 19 -6.28 8.16 8.04
C LEU A 19 -7.39 8.44 7.01
N ILE A 20 -8.60 7.90 7.20
CA ILE A 20 -9.76 8.16 6.35
C ILE A 20 -10.07 9.67 6.28
N LYS A 21 -10.10 10.35 7.42
CA LYS A 21 -10.34 11.81 7.46
C LYS A 21 -9.28 12.57 6.68
N GLN A 22 -8.01 12.19 6.82
CA GLN A 22 -6.90 12.82 6.10
C GLN A 22 -7.00 12.59 4.58
N ILE A 23 -7.32 11.38 4.14
CA ILE A 23 -7.50 11.06 2.71
C ILE A 23 -8.68 11.88 2.14
N LYS A 24 -9.82 11.91 2.82
CA LYS A 24 -11.02 12.64 2.38
C LYS A 24 -10.81 14.15 2.30
N LYS A 25 -9.96 14.71 3.17
CA LYS A 25 -9.61 16.15 3.13
C LYS A 25 -8.80 16.51 1.87
N ILE A 26 -8.04 15.58 1.34
CA ILE A 26 -7.12 15.82 0.21
C ILE A 26 -7.75 15.42 -1.13
N PHE A 27 -8.55 14.36 -1.15
CA PHE A 27 -9.07 13.76 -2.39
C PHE A 27 -10.59 13.71 -2.40
N ASN A 28 -11.23 14.43 -3.32
CA ASN A 28 -12.70 14.44 -3.48
C ASN A 28 -13.19 13.20 -4.25
N ASN A 29 -12.43 12.75 -5.25
CA ASN A 29 -12.79 11.62 -6.12
C ASN A 29 -11.94 10.39 -5.80
N HIS A 30 -12.42 9.57 -4.86
CA HIS A 30 -11.72 8.41 -4.33
C HIS A 30 -12.67 7.23 -4.05
N LEU A 31 -12.09 6.05 -3.94
CA LEU A 31 -12.67 4.85 -3.34
C LEU A 31 -11.68 4.32 -2.30
N ILE A 32 -12.11 4.11 -1.07
CA ILE A 32 -11.29 3.47 -0.03
C ILE A 32 -11.77 2.03 0.14
N VAL A 33 -10.85 1.10 0.07
CA VAL A 33 -11.09 -0.33 0.38
C VAL A 33 -10.26 -0.68 1.61
N ILE A 34 -10.96 -1.05 2.68
CA ILE A 34 -10.35 -1.52 3.93
C ILE A 34 -10.47 -3.03 3.98
N VAL A 35 -9.35 -3.69 4.22
CA VAL A 35 -9.30 -5.14 4.43
C VAL A 35 -8.83 -5.39 5.85
N ASP A 36 -9.75 -5.85 6.68
CA ASP A 36 -9.57 -5.94 8.13
C ASP A 36 -9.40 -7.39 8.59
N ASP A 37 -8.24 -7.67 9.18
CA ASP A 37 -7.87 -8.95 9.77
C ASP A 37 -7.98 -8.95 11.30
N SER A 38 -8.49 -7.88 11.92
CA SER A 38 -8.63 -7.77 13.36
C SER A 38 -9.61 -8.80 13.92
N SER A 39 -9.47 -9.17 15.17
CA SER A 39 -10.39 -10.10 15.86
C SER A 39 -11.74 -9.45 16.23
N THR A 40 -11.76 -8.11 16.42
CA THR A 40 -12.97 -7.36 16.82
C THR A 40 -13.75 -6.84 15.59
N ASN A 41 -15.02 -6.48 15.79
CA ASN A 41 -15.90 -5.92 14.75
C ASN A 41 -16.07 -4.39 14.85
N GLU A 42 -15.31 -3.72 15.71
CA GLU A 42 -15.46 -2.32 16.04
C GLU A 42 -15.40 -1.35 14.84
N ILE A 43 -14.63 -1.71 13.81
CA ILE A 43 -14.51 -0.90 12.59
C ILE A 43 -15.80 -0.95 11.77
N LYS A 44 -16.42 -2.13 11.65
CA LYS A 44 -17.58 -2.40 10.80
C LYS A 44 -18.73 -1.43 11.08
N ASP A 45 -19.12 -1.29 12.35
CA ASP A 45 -20.30 -0.53 12.76
C ASP A 45 -20.15 0.98 12.53
N LYS A 46 -18.93 1.49 12.64
CA LYS A 46 -18.63 2.90 12.39
C LYS A 46 -18.43 3.24 10.91
N ILE A 47 -17.98 2.28 10.10
CA ILE A 47 -17.68 2.51 8.68
C ILE A 47 -18.91 2.54 7.78
N ILE A 48 -19.99 1.85 8.12
CA ILE A 48 -21.24 1.79 7.35
C ILE A 48 -21.77 3.19 6.97
N LYS A 49 -21.49 4.19 7.78
CA LYS A 49 -21.91 5.59 7.56
C LYS A 49 -21.16 6.32 6.44
N TYR A 50 -20.06 5.76 5.94
CA TYR A 50 -19.20 6.45 4.98
C TYR A 50 -19.46 5.98 3.53
N LYS A 51 -20.08 6.85 2.73
CA LYS A 51 -20.11 6.69 1.27
C LYS A 51 -18.69 6.64 0.70
N LYS A 52 -18.45 5.87 -0.35
CA LYS A 52 -17.13 5.68 -1.02
C LYS A 52 -16.10 4.89 -0.19
N ILE A 53 -16.53 4.15 0.84
CA ILE A 53 -15.71 3.19 1.56
C ILE A 53 -16.32 1.80 1.40
N LYS A 54 -15.50 0.84 1.01
CA LYS A 54 -15.84 -0.60 1.02
C LYS A 54 -15.02 -1.27 2.12
N TYR A 55 -15.69 -1.94 3.03
CA TYR A 55 -15.08 -2.65 4.14
C TYR A 55 -15.23 -4.15 3.96
N PHE A 56 -14.14 -4.86 4.15
CA PHE A 56 -14.08 -6.31 4.08
C PHE A 56 -13.39 -6.86 5.32
N LYS A 57 -14.15 -7.59 6.13
CA LYS A 57 -13.64 -8.36 7.26
C LYS A 57 -13.21 -9.73 6.75
N ARG A 58 -11.98 -10.16 7.08
CA ARG A 58 -11.54 -11.53 6.81
C ARG A 58 -11.77 -12.40 8.05
N LYS A 59 -11.99 -13.70 7.84
CA LYS A 59 -12.30 -14.66 8.94
C LYS A 59 -11.10 -14.88 9.86
N ALA A 60 -9.88 -14.79 9.34
CA ALA A 60 -8.63 -14.97 10.08
C ALA A 60 -7.55 -14.04 9.54
N LYS A 61 -6.53 -13.78 10.38
CA LYS A 61 -5.32 -13.07 9.97
C LYS A 61 -4.60 -13.90 8.91
N SER A 62 -4.60 -13.39 7.68
CA SER A 62 -4.00 -14.06 6.52
C SER A 62 -2.86 -13.26 5.91
N GLY A 63 -2.23 -12.38 6.72
CA GLY A 63 -1.06 -11.61 6.31
C GLY A 63 -1.37 -10.32 5.54
N ARG A 64 -0.47 -9.34 5.71
CA ARG A 64 -0.59 -8.00 5.14
C ARG A 64 -0.62 -8.01 3.61
N GLY A 65 0.26 -8.78 2.98
CA GLY A 65 0.37 -8.86 1.53
C GLY A 65 -0.91 -9.39 0.88
N SER A 66 -1.45 -10.48 1.41
CA SER A 66 -2.71 -11.03 0.91
C SER A 66 -3.90 -10.09 1.13
N ALA A 67 -3.89 -9.27 2.21
CA ALA A 67 -4.90 -8.23 2.42
C ALA A 67 -4.83 -7.16 1.32
N VAL A 68 -3.63 -6.73 0.96
CA VAL A 68 -3.41 -5.75 -0.11
C VAL A 68 -3.89 -6.28 -1.45
N LEU A 69 -3.47 -7.49 -1.85
CA LEU A 69 -3.88 -8.10 -3.12
C LEU A 69 -5.41 -8.28 -3.19
N PHE A 70 -6.03 -8.72 -2.11
CA PHE A 70 -7.49 -8.81 -2.03
C PHE A 70 -8.15 -7.44 -2.21
N GLY A 71 -7.66 -6.41 -1.52
CA GLY A 71 -8.17 -5.04 -1.63
C GLY A 71 -7.99 -4.46 -3.03
N MET A 72 -6.84 -4.67 -3.66
CA MET A 72 -6.57 -4.27 -5.06
C MET A 72 -7.57 -4.92 -6.02
N LYS A 73 -7.85 -6.23 -5.87
CA LYS A 73 -8.87 -6.94 -6.66
C LYS A 73 -10.25 -6.31 -6.50
N LYS A 74 -10.62 -5.89 -5.29
CA LYS A 74 -11.91 -5.19 -5.03
C LYS A 74 -11.95 -3.79 -5.61
N ILE A 75 -10.84 -3.05 -5.62
CA ILE A 75 -10.73 -1.73 -6.25
C ILE A 75 -10.91 -1.83 -7.76
N LEU A 76 -10.28 -2.81 -8.40
CA LEU A 76 -10.33 -2.97 -9.87
C LEU A 76 -11.71 -3.33 -10.43
N GLN A 77 -12.66 -3.73 -9.58
CA GLN A 77 -14.07 -3.90 -9.96
C GLN A 77 -14.72 -2.57 -10.42
N ASP A 78 -14.16 -1.43 -9.97
CA ASP A 78 -14.55 -0.12 -10.47
C ASP A 78 -13.66 0.26 -11.68
N SER A 79 -14.25 0.25 -12.87
CA SER A 79 -13.53 0.57 -14.12
C SER A 79 -13.02 2.00 -14.18
N LYS A 80 -13.61 2.91 -13.39
CA LYS A 80 -13.27 4.34 -13.36
C LYS A 80 -12.03 4.66 -12.50
N ILE A 81 -11.44 3.68 -11.79
CA ILE A 81 -10.21 3.89 -11.03
C ILE A 81 -9.02 3.98 -11.95
N ASP A 82 -8.29 5.08 -11.86
CA ASP A 82 -7.09 5.37 -12.67
C ASP A 82 -5.80 4.91 -11.98
N LEU A 83 -5.69 5.16 -10.69
CA LEU A 83 -4.52 4.85 -9.87
C LEU A 83 -4.92 4.13 -8.59
N ILE A 84 -4.04 3.27 -8.10
CA ILE A 84 -4.20 2.58 -6.83
C ILE A 84 -3.10 3.03 -5.87
N VAL A 85 -3.48 3.40 -4.65
CA VAL A 85 -2.57 3.77 -3.58
C VAL A 85 -2.69 2.74 -2.46
N GLU A 86 -1.57 2.14 -2.12
CA GLU A 86 -1.41 1.27 -0.96
C GLU A 86 -0.85 2.08 0.20
N MET A 87 -1.47 1.99 1.38
CA MET A 87 -1.01 2.64 2.61
C MET A 87 -1.27 1.75 3.82
N ASP A 88 -0.31 1.73 4.76
CA ASP A 88 -0.51 1.12 6.07
C ASP A 88 -1.39 2.01 6.97
N THR A 89 -2.12 1.39 7.90
CA THR A 89 -3.10 2.07 8.76
C THR A 89 -2.53 2.57 10.08
N ASP A 90 -1.25 2.30 10.36
CA ASP A 90 -0.53 2.66 11.59
C ASP A 90 -0.08 4.14 11.66
N LEU A 91 -0.52 4.98 10.72
CA LEU A 91 -0.13 6.39 10.59
C LEU A 91 1.38 6.64 10.39
N SER A 92 2.17 5.61 10.10
CA SER A 92 3.60 5.76 9.77
C SER A 92 3.81 6.56 8.47
N SER A 93 2.79 6.62 7.62
CA SER A 93 2.76 7.36 6.36
C SER A 93 1.63 8.38 6.34
N HIS A 94 1.88 9.58 5.81
CA HIS A 94 0.88 10.65 5.78
C HIS A 94 0.44 10.95 4.34
N PRO A 95 -0.88 11.02 4.04
CA PRO A 95 -1.37 11.22 2.68
C PRO A 95 -1.11 12.60 2.09
N LYS A 96 -0.65 13.61 2.86
CA LYS A 96 -0.37 14.97 2.39
C LYS A 96 0.65 15.04 1.24
N GLU A 97 1.56 14.08 1.17
CA GLU A 97 2.59 14.03 0.12
C GLU A 97 2.08 13.41 -1.20
N LEU A 98 0.92 12.74 -1.16
CA LEU A 98 0.37 12.05 -2.33
C LEU A 98 0.11 12.96 -3.53
N PRO A 99 -0.43 14.18 -3.41
CA PRO A 99 -0.66 15.04 -4.58
C PRO A 99 0.63 15.31 -5.36
N LYS A 100 1.74 15.59 -4.66
CA LYS A 100 3.07 15.79 -5.25
C LYS A 100 3.57 14.49 -5.91
N ASN A 101 3.47 13.37 -5.21
CA ASN A 101 3.94 12.07 -5.68
C ASN A 101 3.12 11.57 -6.88
N ILE A 102 1.80 11.79 -6.92
CA ILE A 102 0.94 11.47 -8.06
C ILE A 102 1.30 12.33 -9.28
N LYS A 103 1.59 13.62 -9.07
CA LYS A 103 2.06 14.49 -10.16
C LYS A 103 3.39 13.98 -10.74
N TYR A 104 4.32 13.59 -9.89
CA TYR A 104 5.59 12.99 -10.30
C TYR A 104 5.37 11.66 -11.04
N PHE A 105 4.58 10.74 -10.47
CA PHE A 105 4.21 9.46 -11.05
C PHE A 105 3.70 9.59 -12.50
N LYS A 106 2.75 10.51 -12.72
CA LYS A 106 2.18 10.77 -14.03
C LYS A 106 3.19 11.38 -15.01
N ARG A 107 3.95 12.40 -14.55
CA ARG A 107 4.96 13.06 -15.40
C ARG A 107 6.01 12.08 -15.90
N LYS A 108 6.39 11.13 -15.06
CA LYS A 108 7.40 10.10 -15.38
C LYS A 108 6.79 8.85 -16.03
N LYS A 109 5.46 8.80 -16.21
CA LYS A 109 4.73 7.65 -16.76
C LYS A 109 5.09 6.33 -16.07
N LEU A 110 5.17 6.36 -14.73
CA LEU A 110 5.56 5.19 -13.94
C LEU A 110 4.40 4.21 -13.80
N ASP A 111 4.71 2.93 -13.65
CA ASP A 111 3.77 1.88 -13.28
C ASP A 111 3.76 1.57 -11.80
N LEU A 112 4.89 1.80 -11.13
CA LEU A 112 5.01 1.71 -9.68
C LEU A 112 5.87 2.85 -9.13
N LEU A 113 5.42 3.49 -8.04
CA LEU A 113 6.22 4.43 -7.24
C LEU A 113 6.20 4.00 -5.79
N VAL A 114 7.39 3.76 -5.22
CA VAL A 114 7.58 3.44 -3.80
C VAL A 114 8.02 4.70 -3.06
N MET A 115 7.29 5.11 -2.01
CA MET A 115 7.68 6.21 -1.14
C MET A 115 8.71 5.73 -0.11
N SER A 116 9.96 5.66 -0.54
CA SER A 116 11.06 5.08 0.24
C SER A 116 11.42 5.90 1.48
N ARG A 117 11.69 5.19 2.59
CA ARG A 117 12.20 5.76 3.85
C ARG A 117 13.70 6.14 3.78
N TYR A 118 14.40 5.70 2.74
CA TYR A 118 15.86 5.84 2.58
C TYR A 118 16.26 6.93 1.59
N LEU A 119 15.32 7.73 1.11
CA LEU A 119 15.63 8.88 0.25
C LEU A 119 16.07 10.09 1.08
N LYS A 120 16.88 10.97 0.47
CA LYS A 120 17.29 12.23 1.10
C LYS A 120 16.05 13.05 1.49
N GLY A 121 15.99 13.47 2.76
CA GLY A 121 14.85 14.20 3.33
C GLY A 121 13.78 13.32 3.99
N SER A 122 13.82 12.00 3.82
CA SER A 122 12.96 11.07 4.57
C SER A 122 13.43 10.95 6.02
N LYS A 123 12.48 10.75 6.93
CA LYS A 123 12.77 10.57 8.36
C LYS A 123 12.16 9.27 8.85
N ILE A 124 13.00 8.38 9.37
CA ILE A 124 12.54 7.19 10.10
C ILE A 124 12.43 7.59 11.56
N LYS A 125 11.21 7.72 12.06
CA LYS A 125 10.93 8.06 13.47
C LYS A 125 10.77 6.79 14.32
N ASN A 126 11.13 6.87 15.59
CA ASN A 126 10.85 5.86 16.61
C ASN A 126 11.36 4.42 16.33
N TRP A 127 12.38 4.27 15.48
CA TRP A 127 13.00 2.96 15.27
C TRP A 127 14.30 2.84 16.05
N PRO A 128 14.49 1.76 16.85
CA PRO A 128 15.78 1.43 17.45
C PRO A 128 16.88 1.29 16.41
N LEU A 129 18.12 1.62 16.75
CA LEU A 129 19.27 1.54 15.84
C LEU A 129 19.43 0.15 15.23
N LYS A 130 19.26 -0.92 16.02
CA LYS A 130 19.31 -2.32 15.55
C LYS A 130 18.31 -2.57 14.42
N ARG A 131 17.06 -2.08 14.56
CA ARG A 131 16.02 -2.22 13.54
C ARG A 131 16.37 -1.45 12.27
N ARG A 132 16.96 -0.24 12.38
CA ARG A 132 17.39 0.57 11.23
C ARG A 132 18.50 -0.13 10.46
N LEU A 133 19.52 -0.64 11.18
CA LEU A 133 20.64 -1.35 10.58
C LEU A 133 20.17 -2.64 9.87
N PHE A 134 19.36 -3.46 10.55
CA PHE A 134 18.81 -4.68 9.96
C PHE A 134 17.99 -4.38 8.70
N SER A 135 17.08 -3.39 8.76
CA SER A 135 16.28 -3.00 7.60
C SER A 135 17.13 -2.47 6.45
N PHE A 136 18.19 -1.69 6.74
CA PHE A 136 19.12 -1.20 5.73
C PHE A 136 19.88 -2.34 5.04
N LEU A 137 20.44 -3.27 5.83
CA LEU A 137 21.15 -4.43 5.29
C LEU A 137 20.23 -5.34 4.48
N SER A 138 19.01 -5.62 4.97
CA SER A 138 18.01 -6.40 4.25
C SER A 138 17.63 -5.76 2.91
N ASN A 139 17.48 -4.44 2.85
CA ASN A 139 17.23 -3.74 1.59
C ASN A 139 18.42 -3.80 0.63
N LYS A 140 19.66 -3.71 1.13
CA LYS A 140 20.85 -3.89 0.30
C LYS A 140 20.93 -5.29 -0.29
N LEU A 141 20.69 -6.31 0.54
CA LEU A 141 20.68 -7.70 0.12
C LEU A 141 19.56 -7.94 -0.93
N ALA A 142 18.35 -7.48 -0.67
CA ALA A 142 17.25 -7.58 -1.63
C ALA A 142 17.58 -6.91 -2.96
N LYS A 143 18.20 -5.71 -2.93
CA LYS A 143 18.64 -5.02 -4.15
C LYS A 143 19.68 -5.83 -4.93
N PHE A 144 20.63 -6.44 -4.25
CA PHE A 144 21.66 -7.27 -4.88
C PHE A 144 21.05 -8.52 -5.54
N LEU A 145 20.14 -9.22 -4.82
CA LEU A 145 19.53 -10.46 -5.29
C LEU A 145 18.47 -10.22 -6.40
N LEU A 146 17.60 -9.25 -6.22
CA LEU A 146 16.46 -9.01 -7.11
C LEU A 146 16.79 -8.05 -8.26
N ARG A 147 17.90 -7.32 -8.17
CA ARG A 147 18.39 -6.36 -9.19
C ARG A 147 17.35 -5.30 -9.61
N VAL A 148 16.40 -4.99 -8.73
CA VAL A 148 15.43 -3.92 -8.93
C VAL A 148 16.00 -2.61 -8.40
N ASN A 149 15.93 -1.53 -9.17
CA ASN A 149 16.51 -0.25 -8.77
C ASN A 149 15.58 0.55 -7.85
N VAL A 150 15.31 0.03 -6.66
CA VAL A 150 14.59 0.72 -5.58
C VAL A 150 15.45 0.73 -4.31
N SER A 151 15.17 1.65 -3.40
CA SER A 151 15.89 1.79 -2.13
C SER A 151 15.15 1.22 -0.92
N ASP A 152 13.86 0.83 -1.08
CA ASP A 152 13.04 0.31 0.01
C ASP A 152 12.08 -0.78 -0.49
N TYR A 153 12.47 -2.03 -0.26
CA TYR A 153 11.72 -3.21 -0.71
C TYR A 153 10.51 -3.53 0.16
N THR A 154 10.53 -3.06 1.41
CA THR A 154 9.52 -3.39 2.43
C THR A 154 8.56 -2.26 2.73
N MET A 155 8.67 -1.13 2.00
CA MET A 155 7.74 -0.01 2.18
C MET A 155 6.38 -0.32 1.55
N GLY A 156 5.33 -0.23 2.38
CA GLY A 156 3.94 -0.43 1.96
C GLY A 156 3.22 0.84 1.54
N TYR A 157 3.91 1.96 1.39
CA TYR A 157 3.34 3.18 0.86
C TYR A 157 3.72 3.30 -0.62
N ARG A 158 2.79 2.94 -1.52
CA ARG A 158 3.04 2.78 -2.94
C ARG A 158 1.91 3.34 -3.80
N ILE A 159 2.24 3.78 -5.01
CA ILE A 159 1.29 4.17 -6.06
C ILE A 159 1.49 3.22 -7.23
N TYR A 160 0.39 2.68 -7.74
CA TYR A 160 0.38 1.76 -8.88
C TYR A 160 -0.47 2.32 -10.01
N SER A 161 -0.06 2.06 -11.25
CA SER A 161 -0.94 2.19 -12.40
C SER A 161 -2.02 1.10 -12.36
N ARG A 162 -3.11 1.30 -13.09
CA ARG A 162 -4.14 0.28 -13.23
C ARG A 162 -3.63 -0.99 -13.91
N SER A 163 -2.76 -0.84 -14.93
CA SER A 163 -2.11 -1.95 -15.64
C SER A 163 -1.24 -2.77 -14.71
N ALA A 164 -0.32 -2.14 -14.00
CA ALA A 164 0.54 -2.82 -13.03
C ALA A 164 -0.27 -3.53 -11.93
N THR A 165 -1.35 -2.88 -11.44
CA THR A 165 -2.21 -3.53 -10.43
C THR A 165 -2.89 -4.79 -10.97
N LYS A 166 -3.38 -4.78 -12.23
CA LYS A 166 -3.95 -5.98 -12.87
C LYS A 166 -2.93 -7.10 -12.98
N HIS A 167 -1.71 -6.77 -13.39
CA HIS A 167 -0.62 -7.74 -13.47
C HIS A 167 -0.29 -8.35 -12.10
N VAL A 168 -0.13 -7.50 -11.07
CA VAL A 168 0.19 -7.89 -9.71
C VAL A 168 -0.84 -8.85 -9.11
N ILE A 169 -2.14 -8.57 -9.22
CA ILE A 169 -3.17 -9.45 -8.63
C ILE A 169 -3.27 -10.83 -9.29
N ASN A 170 -2.77 -10.98 -10.53
CA ASN A 170 -2.78 -12.25 -11.25
C ASN A 170 -1.51 -13.09 -11.00
N ASN A 171 -0.40 -12.44 -10.67
CA ASN A 171 0.93 -13.08 -10.65
C ASN A 171 1.58 -13.14 -9.27
N CYS A 172 1.24 -12.24 -8.35
CA CYS A 172 1.85 -12.19 -7.00
C CYS A 172 0.99 -12.86 -5.92
N GLY A 173 1.60 -13.08 -4.74
CA GLY A 173 0.99 -13.72 -3.58
C GLY A 173 1.09 -15.24 -3.59
N LYS A 174 2.03 -15.78 -4.36
CA LYS A 174 2.28 -17.23 -4.47
C LYS A 174 3.40 -17.71 -3.53
N ILE A 175 4.28 -16.80 -3.11
CA ILE A 175 5.46 -17.10 -2.28
C ILE A 175 5.12 -16.98 -0.79
N GLY A 176 4.14 -16.16 -0.43
CA GLY A 176 3.71 -15.96 0.96
C GLY A 176 2.73 -14.81 1.10
N ASP A 177 2.20 -14.62 2.32
CA ASP A 177 1.07 -13.71 2.58
C ASP A 177 1.47 -12.40 3.27
N GLY A 178 2.71 -12.30 3.75
CA GLY A 178 3.19 -11.20 4.58
C GLY A 178 3.89 -10.09 3.79
N PHE A 179 4.93 -9.54 4.38
CA PHE A 179 5.76 -8.48 3.76
C PHE A 179 6.55 -8.96 2.54
N ILE A 180 6.75 -10.26 2.36
CA ILE A 180 7.44 -10.84 1.20
C ILE A 180 6.73 -10.45 -0.11
N VAL A 181 5.41 -10.31 -0.11
CA VAL A 181 4.63 -9.87 -1.27
C VAL A 181 5.09 -8.52 -1.80
N LEU A 182 5.59 -7.62 -0.95
CA LEU A 182 6.12 -6.34 -1.39
C LEU A 182 7.36 -6.48 -2.28
N SER A 183 8.24 -7.42 -1.95
CA SER A 183 9.44 -7.72 -2.73
C SER A 183 9.09 -8.54 -3.98
N GLU A 184 8.15 -9.48 -3.87
CA GLU A 184 7.60 -10.25 -5.00
C GLU A 184 7.02 -9.32 -6.07
N ILE A 185 6.20 -8.33 -5.68
CA ILE A 185 5.64 -7.32 -6.59
C ILE A 185 6.74 -6.55 -7.33
N LEU A 186 7.80 -6.14 -6.63
CA LEU A 186 8.92 -5.42 -7.25
C LEU A 186 9.65 -6.28 -8.27
N ALA A 187 9.93 -7.52 -7.94
CA ALA A 187 10.59 -8.46 -8.85
C ALA A 187 9.72 -8.76 -10.07
N GLU A 188 8.44 -9.05 -9.85
CA GLU A 188 7.48 -9.40 -10.90
C GLU A 188 7.29 -8.26 -11.91
N LEU A 189 7.10 -7.02 -11.43
CA LEU A 189 6.95 -5.87 -12.30
C LEU A 189 8.24 -5.56 -13.07
N ASN A 190 9.41 -5.70 -12.43
CA ASN A 190 10.70 -5.48 -13.10
C ASN A 190 10.97 -6.52 -14.19
N LEU A 191 10.67 -7.80 -13.95
CA LEU A 191 10.85 -8.88 -14.94
C LEU A 191 9.94 -8.66 -16.16
N ASN A 192 8.76 -8.11 -15.98
CA ASN A 192 7.78 -7.87 -17.04
C ASN A 192 7.83 -6.43 -17.61
N LYS A 193 8.90 -5.69 -17.35
CA LYS A 193 9.18 -4.36 -17.93
C LYS A 193 8.10 -3.29 -17.67
N PHE A 194 7.47 -3.34 -16.50
CA PHE A 194 6.62 -2.28 -15.99
C PHE A 194 7.43 -1.11 -15.43
#